data_e90bb7d24f69eddd050d3b6d05e0d126
#
_entry.id   e90bb7d24f69eddd050d3b6d05e0d126
#
_cell.length_a   1.000
_cell.length_b   1.000
_cell.length_c   1.000
_cell.angle_alpha   90.00
_cell.angle_beta   90.00
_cell.angle_gamma   90.00
#
_symmetry.space_group_name_H-M   'P 1'
#
loop_
_entity.id
_entity.type
_entity.pdbx_description
1 polymer ?
#
loop_
_entity_poly.entity_id
_entity_poly.type
_entity_poly.pdbx_seq_one_letter_code
_entity_poly.pdbx_strand_id
1 'polypeptide(L)'
;MTRVAVIGNAGGGKSTLCRRLSAARNLPYFSVDQMQWRPGWKPVPSEEFAVAHGDLLERPAWIIDGFGPWKEVEKRLGRADTIIFVDHPLWRHYWWATKRQVMGRPDGPEGCPMWPMTFQLYRMIWRLHRDLRPRLLAAIESRRMTARIFHLRSPKQMRAFLTAASLTATA
;
A
#
# COMPACT_ATOMS: atom_id res chain seq x y z
N MET A 1 -16.35 -6.77 -0.10
CA MET A 1 -15.03 -6.17 -0.41
C MET A 1 -15.28 -5.01 -1.35
N THR A 2 -15.40 -3.83 -0.80
CA THR A 2 -15.62 -2.58 -1.55
C THR A 2 -14.59 -1.50 -1.14
N ARG A 3 -14.20 -1.43 0.12
CA ARG A 3 -13.22 -0.48 0.66
C ARG A 3 -11.99 -1.22 1.15
N VAL A 4 -10.96 -1.28 0.30
CA VAL A 4 -9.78 -2.12 0.50
C VAL A 4 -8.55 -1.28 0.84
N ALA A 5 -8.03 -1.41 2.06
CA ALA A 5 -6.75 -0.83 2.45
C ALA A 5 -5.62 -1.84 2.23
N VAL A 6 -4.64 -1.51 1.38
CA VAL A 6 -3.45 -2.34 1.16
C VAL A 6 -2.25 -1.63 1.76
N ILE A 7 -1.62 -2.27 2.73
CA ILE A 7 -0.54 -1.66 3.50
C ILE A 7 0.64 -2.62 3.66
N GLY A 8 1.82 -2.09 3.86
CA GLY A 8 3.05 -2.88 4.02
C GLY A 8 4.28 -2.09 3.59
N ASN A 9 5.45 -2.67 3.77
CA ASN A 9 6.72 -2.01 3.51
C ASN A 9 6.95 -1.69 2.02
N ALA A 10 7.86 -0.77 1.71
CA ALA A 10 8.28 -0.43 0.35
C ALA A 10 8.85 -1.65 -0.39
N GLY A 11 8.70 -1.69 -1.71
CA GLY A 11 9.19 -2.81 -2.52
C GLY A 11 8.41 -4.11 -2.35
N GLY A 12 7.29 -4.15 -1.64
CA GLY A 12 6.51 -5.37 -1.38
C GLY A 12 5.56 -5.81 -2.51
N GLY A 13 5.51 -5.11 -3.64
CA GLY A 13 4.61 -5.44 -4.75
C GLY A 13 3.16 -5.03 -4.53
N LYS A 14 2.87 -4.15 -3.56
CA LYS A 14 1.52 -3.66 -3.23
C LYS A 14 0.80 -3.06 -4.44
N SER A 15 1.43 -2.12 -5.13
CA SER A 15 0.81 -1.43 -6.27
C SER A 15 0.48 -2.39 -7.42
N THR A 16 1.30 -3.42 -7.65
CA THR A 16 1.00 -4.48 -8.61
C THR A 16 -0.21 -5.32 -8.16
N LEU A 17 -0.29 -5.65 -6.87
CA LEU A 17 -1.44 -6.33 -6.27
C LEU A 17 -2.71 -5.48 -6.45
N CYS A 18 -2.64 -4.18 -6.14
CA CYS A 18 -3.77 -3.25 -6.21
C CYS A 18 -4.29 -3.10 -7.63
N ARG A 19 -3.41 -2.90 -8.64
CA ARG A 19 -3.82 -2.83 -10.05
C ARG A 19 -4.53 -4.10 -10.53
N ARG A 20 -4.02 -5.27 -10.17
CA ARG A 20 -4.64 -6.55 -10.52
C ARG A 20 -5.98 -6.76 -9.80
N LEU A 21 -6.05 -6.41 -8.52
CA LEU A 21 -7.28 -6.49 -7.75
C LEU A 21 -8.34 -5.51 -8.26
N SER A 22 -7.93 -4.28 -8.62
CA SER A 22 -8.78 -3.26 -9.25
C SER A 22 -9.40 -3.79 -10.54
N ALA A 23 -8.60 -4.34 -11.43
CA ALA A 23 -9.10 -4.93 -12.67
C ALA A 23 -10.03 -6.13 -12.43
N ALA A 24 -9.68 -7.02 -11.48
CA ALA A 24 -10.47 -8.22 -11.19
C ALA A 24 -11.81 -7.92 -10.50
N ARG A 25 -11.91 -6.82 -9.74
CA ARG A 25 -13.09 -6.47 -8.94
C ARG A 25 -13.83 -5.23 -9.44
N ASN A 26 -13.36 -4.61 -10.51
CA ASN A 26 -13.87 -3.34 -11.04
C ASN A 26 -13.96 -2.24 -9.95
N LEU A 27 -12.91 -2.14 -9.11
CA LEU A 27 -12.83 -1.17 -8.02
C LEU A 27 -11.81 -0.07 -8.37
N PRO A 28 -12.10 1.21 -8.10
CA PRO A 28 -11.16 2.29 -8.33
C PRO A 28 -9.92 2.16 -7.42
N TYR A 29 -8.74 2.33 -7.99
CA TYR A 29 -7.45 2.23 -7.30
C TYR A 29 -6.80 3.60 -7.13
N PHE A 30 -6.30 3.88 -5.94
CA PHE A 30 -5.61 5.10 -5.57
C PHE A 30 -4.32 4.81 -4.82
N SER A 31 -3.24 5.49 -5.19
CA SER A 31 -1.95 5.37 -4.52
C SER A 31 -1.71 6.58 -3.61
N VAL A 32 -1.45 6.32 -2.34
CA VAL A 32 -1.05 7.37 -1.37
C VAL A 32 0.22 8.07 -1.82
N ASP A 33 1.17 7.33 -2.40
CA ASP A 33 2.43 7.92 -2.86
C ASP A 33 2.17 8.97 -3.98
N GLN A 34 1.19 8.73 -4.88
CA GLN A 34 0.81 9.72 -5.90
C GLN A 34 0.12 10.95 -5.31
N MET A 35 -0.62 10.78 -4.21
CA MET A 35 -1.28 11.89 -3.53
C MET A 35 -0.32 12.72 -2.67
N GLN A 36 0.76 12.11 -2.19
CA GLN A 36 1.68 12.69 -1.21
C GLN A 36 2.81 13.51 -1.85
N TRP A 37 3.09 13.28 -3.13
CA TRP A 37 4.23 13.88 -3.83
C TRP A 37 3.79 14.59 -5.10
N ARG A 38 4.28 15.82 -5.26
CA ARG A 38 4.25 16.59 -6.51
C ARG A 38 5.52 16.30 -7.33
N PRO A 39 5.52 16.63 -8.64
CA PRO A 39 6.72 16.50 -9.48
C PRO A 39 7.99 17.02 -8.80
N GLY A 40 9.09 16.29 -8.94
CA GLY A 40 10.36 16.63 -8.31
C GLY A 40 10.43 16.28 -6.81
N TRP A 41 9.63 15.35 -6.33
CA TRP A 41 9.59 14.90 -4.91
C TRP A 41 9.23 16.01 -3.92
N LYS A 42 8.46 17.00 -4.35
CA LYS A 42 7.97 18.05 -3.46
C LYS A 42 6.78 17.50 -2.65
N PRO A 43 6.82 17.52 -1.30
CA PRO A 43 5.71 17.02 -0.51
C PRO A 43 4.48 17.89 -0.67
N VAL A 44 3.31 17.28 -0.77
CA VAL A 44 2.02 17.97 -0.66
C VAL A 44 1.86 18.43 0.80
N PRO A 45 1.36 19.65 1.07
CA PRO A 45 1.06 20.10 2.42
C PRO A 45 0.16 19.12 3.16
N SER A 46 0.44 18.89 4.46
CA SER A 46 -0.25 17.86 5.25
C SER A 46 -1.77 18.08 5.32
N GLU A 47 -2.22 19.33 5.35
CA GLU A 47 -3.64 19.68 5.36
C GLU A 47 -4.31 19.37 4.02
N GLU A 48 -3.69 19.76 2.91
CA GLU A 48 -4.17 19.45 1.55
C GLU A 48 -4.28 17.93 1.35
N PHE A 49 -3.24 17.18 1.76
CA PHE A 49 -3.26 15.72 1.72
C PHE A 49 -4.39 15.15 2.59
N ALA A 50 -4.59 15.65 3.81
CA ALA A 50 -5.60 15.15 4.73
C ALA A 50 -7.03 15.39 4.20
N VAL A 51 -7.29 16.54 3.55
CA VAL A 51 -8.57 16.84 2.89
C VAL A 51 -8.81 15.87 1.73
N ALA A 52 -7.87 15.80 0.76
CA ALA A 52 -8.00 14.93 -0.40
C ALA A 52 -8.13 13.45 -0.03
N HIS A 53 -7.39 12.99 0.98
CA HIS A 53 -7.49 11.63 1.49
C HIS A 53 -8.82 11.39 2.21
N GLY A 54 -9.31 12.39 2.97
CA GLY A 54 -10.63 12.34 3.62
C GLY A 54 -11.75 12.18 2.61
N ASP A 55 -11.79 13.02 1.58
CA ASP A 55 -12.79 12.95 0.49
C ASP A 55 -12.77 11.60 -0.22
N LEU A 56 -11.56 11.04 -0.40
CA LEU A 56 -11.40 9.71 -0.98
C LEU A 56 -12.02 8.61 -0.10
N LEU A 57 -11.87 8.69 1.22
CA LEU A 57 -12.41 7.72 2.17
C LEU A 57 -13.95 7.74 2.27
N GLU A 58 -14.61 8.84 1.89
CA GLU A 58 -16.09 8.94 1.85
C GLU A 58 -16.70 8.25 0.62
N ARG A 59 -15.89 7.90 -0.39
CA ARG A 59 -16.37 7.18 -1.57
C ARG A 59 -16.90 5.80 -1.20
N PRO A 60 -17.95 5.29 -1.90
CA PRO A 60 -18.55 4.00 -1.60
C PRO A 60 -17.59 2.82 -1.85
N ALA A 61 -16.64 2.98 -2.76
CA ALA A 61 -15.72 1.91 -3.14
C ALA A 61 -14.32 2.46 -3.48
N TRP A 62 -13.28 1.78 -3.01
CA TRP A 62 -11.89 2.11 -3.30
C TRP A 62 -10.91 0.99 -2.95
N ILE A 63 -9.79 0.97 -3.63
CA ILE A 63 -8.57 0.28 -3.23
C ILE A 63 -7.51 1.35 -3.00
N ILE A 64 -6.97 1.46 -1.80
CA ILE A 64 -5.95 2.45 -1.46
C ILE A 64 -4.69 1.73 -0.99
N ASP A 65 -3.55 1.98 -1.66
CA ASP A 65 -2.24 1.50 -1.20
C ASP A 65 -1.33 2.62 -0.72
N GLY A 66 -0.29 2.24 -0.02
CA GLY A 66 0.72 3.15 0.49
C GLY A 66 0.61 3.40 1.99
N PHE A 67 1.55 4.16 2.52
CA PHE A 67 1.63 4.40 3.96
C PHE A 67 1.00 5.77 4.33
N GLY A 68 1.68 6.87 4.05
CA GLY A 68 1.26 8.22 4.43
C GLY A 68 1.44 8.54 5.92
N PRO A 69 0.94 9.70 6.38
CA PRO A 69 0.92 10.08 7.80
C PRO A 69 0.13 9.08 8.64
N TRP A 70 0.60 8.79 9.84
CA TRP A 70 -0.01 7.76 10.70
C TRP A 70 -1.50 8.00 10.98
N LYS A 71 -1.88 9.23 11.28
CA LYS A 71 -3.29 9.62 11.51
C LYS A 71 -4.19 9.24 10.32
N GLU A 72 -3.68 9.40 9.11
CA GLU A 72 -4.42 9.06 7.89
C GLU A 72 -4.46 7.54 7.63
N VAL A 73 -3.39 6.82 8.04
CA VAL A 73 -3.42 5.35 8.07
C VAL A 73 -4.53 4.84 8.98
N GLU A 74 -4.64 5.38 10.20
CA GLU A 74 -5.67 4.99 11.17
C GLU A 74 -7.09 5.26 10.66
N LYS A 75 -7.34 6.43 10.05
CA LYS A 75 -8.62 6.76 9.40
C LYS A 75 -8.96 5.75 8.31
N ARG A 76 -8.02 5.46 7.41
CA ARG A 76 -8.20 4.51 6.31
C ARG A 76 -8.50 3.10 6.80
N LEU A 77 -7.75 2.61 7.79
CA LEU A 77 -8.02 1.31 8.40
C LEU A 77 -9.39 1.26 9.08
N GLY A 78 -9.84 2.38 9.66
CA GLY A 78 -11.17 2.50 10.28
C GLY A 78 -12.33 2.47 9.28
N ARG A 79 -12.12 2.90 8.03
CA ARG A 79 -13.13 2.92 6.97
C ARG A 79 -13.10 1.69 6.07
N ALA A 80 -12.04 0.89 6.14
CA ALA A 80 -11.88 -0.30 5.31
C ALA A 80 -12.79 -1.45 5.77
N ASP A 81 -13.44 -2.13 4.82
CA ASP A 81 -14.10 -3.43 5.04
C ASP A 81 -13.11 -4.60 4.85
N THR A 82 -11.99 -4.32 4.20
CA THR A 82 -10.95 -5.31 3.91
C THR A 82 -9.58 -4.68 4.06
N ILE A 83 -8.72 -5.32 4.82
CA ILE A 83 -7.33 -4.90 5.04
C ILE A 83 -6.40 -5.99 4.51
N ILE A 84 -5.51 -5.62 3.60
CA ILE A 84 -4.49 -6.51 3.05
C ILE A 84 -3.13 -6.03 3.55
N PHE A 85 -2.53 -6.80 4.44
CA PHE A 85 -1.20 -6.52 4.95
C PHE A 85 -0.16 -7.34 4.19
N VAL A 86 0.67 -6.66 3.39
CA VAL A 86 1.78 -7.26 2.66
C VAL A 86 3.04 -7.18 3.53
N ASP A 87 3.39 -8.32 4.14
CA ASP A 87 4.41 -8.42 5.18
C ASP A 87 5.47 -9.48 4.82
N HIS A 88 6.24 -9.19 3.79
CA HIS A 88 7.32 -10.06 3.38
C HIS A 88 8.53 -9.99 4.34
N PRO A 89 9.38 -11.02 4.39
CA PRO A 89 10.67 -10.95 5.06
C PRO A 89 11.50 -9.75 4.57
N LEU A 90 12.23 -9.09 5.48
CA LEU A 90 12.97 -7.85 5.21
C LEU A 90 13.92 -7.95 4.02
N TRP A 91 14.65 -9.06 3.88
CA TRP A 91 15.58 -9.28 2.77
C TRP A 91 14.90 -9.20 1.39
N ARG A 92 13.61 -9.59 1.30
CA ARG A 92 12.83 -9.55 0.06
C ARG A 92 12.50 -8.12 -0.35
N HIS A 93 12.23 -7.25 0.60
CA HIS A 93 12.03 -5.82 0.34
C HIS A 93 13.30 -5.19 -0.23
N TYR A 94 14.47 -5.52 0.32
CA TYR A 94 15.76 -5.09 -0.22
C TYR A 94 15.98 -5.61 -1.63
N TRP A 95 15.80 -6.91 -1.84
CA TRP A 95 15.95 -7.54 -3.15
C TRP A 95 15.10 -6.88 -4.23
N TRP A 96 13.82 -6.67 -3.97
CA TRP A 96 12.93 -6.06 -4.95
C TRP A 96 13.17 -4.56 -5.13
N ALA A 97 13.53 -3.83 -4.09
CA ALA A 97 13.93 -2.44 -4.20
C ALA A 97 15.18 -2.31 -5.09
N THR A 98 16.20 -3.15 -4.87
CA THR A 98 17.41 -3.24 -5.71
C THR A 98 17.06 -3.60 -7.15
N LYS A 99 16.30 -4.68 -7.34
CA LYS A 99 15.91 -5.13 -8.68
C LYS A 99 15.18 -4.04 -9.47
N ARG A 100 14.25 -3.32 -8.83
CA ARG A 100 13.52 -2.22 -9.47
C ARG A 100 14.45 -1.09 -9.90
N GLN A 101 15.43 -0.75 -9.11
CA GLN A 101 16.44 0.26 -9.42
C GLN A 101 17.28 -0.14 -10.63
N VAL A 102 17.76 -1.39 -10.65
CA VAL A 102 18.59 -1.90 -11.75
C VAL A 102 17.81 -2.01 -13.06
N MET A 103 16.54 -2.42 -12.99
CA MET A 103 15.69 -2.62 -14.19
C MET A 103 15.02 -1.34 -14.69
N GLY A 104 15.24 -0.19 -14.05
CA GLY A 104 14.75 1.11 -14.50
C GLY A 104 13.22 1.24 -14.59
N ARG A 105 12.45 0.49 -13.78
CA ARG A 105 10.99 0.56 -13.82
C ARG A 105 10.47 1.72 -12.98
N PRO A 106 9.90 2.78 -13.59
CA PRO A 106 9.34 3.91 -12.87
C PRO A 106 7.97 3.53 -12.29
N ASP A 107 7.93 3.05 -11.06
CA ASP A 107 6.68 2.84 -10.28
C ASP A 107 6.49 3.98 -9.26
N GLY A 108 7.12 5.13 -9.45
CA GLY A 108 7.02 6.31 -8.60
C GLY A 108 5.85 7.21 -8.95
N PRO A 109 5.60 8.28 -8.16
CA PRO A 109 4.66 9.34 -8.49
C PRO A 109 5.05 10.02 -9.80
N GLU A 110 4.04 10.53 -10.51
CA GLU A 110 4.23 11.21 -11.79
C GLU A 110 5.19 12.40 -11.65
N GLY A 111 6.14 12.53 -12.60
CA GLY A 111 7.14 13.59 -12.56
C GLY A 111 8.17 13.47 -11.43
N CYS A 112 8.20 12.37 -10.71
CA CYS A 112 9.21 12.07 -9.70
C CYS A 112 10.23 11.08 -10.29
N PRO A 113 11.48 11.52 -10.56
CA PRO A 113 12.51 10.62 -11.05
C PRO A 113 12.76 9.51 -10.02
N MET A 114 13.14 8.34 -10.50
CA MET A 114 13.46 7.23 -9.60
C MET A 114 14.58 7.66 -8.64
N TRP A 115 14.32 7.53 -7.34
CA TRP A 115 15.36 7.81 -6.36
C TRP A 115 16.54 6.89 -6.60
N PRO A 116 17.75 7.44 -6.72
CA PRO A 116 18.93 6.61 -6.82
C PRO A 116 18.98 5.68 -5.61
N MET A 117 19.51 4.49 -5.81
CA MET A 117 19.70 3.49 -4.76
C MET A 117 20.62 4.08 -3.68
N THR A 118 20.03 4.79 -2.74
CA THR A 118 20.75 5.43 -1.67
C THR A 118 20.57 4.61 -0.40
N PHE A 119 21.54 4.68 0.45
CA PHE A 119 21.47 4.21 1.84
C PHE A 119 20.18 4.65 2.53
N GLN A 120 19.60 5.79 2.12
CA GLN A 120 18.32 6.31 2.63
C GLN A 120 17.14 5.39 2.35
N LEU A 121 17.04 4.78 1.15
CA LEU A 121 15.96 3.84 0.82
C LEU A 121 16.04 2.59 1.70
N TYR A 122 17.23 2.00 1.87
CA TYR A 122 17.41 0.84 2.73
C TYR A 122 17.15 1.15 4.20
N ARG A 123 17.62 2.32 4.67
CA ARG A 123 17.34 2.81 6.01
C ARG A 123 15.85 3.02 6.24
N MET A 124 15.12 3.53 5.25
CA MET A 124 13.65 3.68 5.31
C MET A 124 12.98 2.31 5.40
N ILE A 125 13.31 1.35 4.53
CA ILE A 125 12.77 -0.01 4.55
C ILE A 125 13.00 -0.66 5.93
N TRP A 126 14.19 -0.51 6.50
CA TRP A 126 14.52 -1.06 7.81
C TRP A 126 13.73 -0.40 8.95
N ARG A 127 13.62 0.94 8.95
CA ARG A 127 12.82 1.67 9.94
C ARG A 127 11.35 1.28 9.88
N LEU A 128 10.78 1.19 8.69
CA LEU A 128 9.40 0.73 8.51
C LEU A 128 9.20 -0.68 9.07
N HIS A 129 10.16 -1.57 8.84
CA HIS A 129 10.08 -2.94 9.35
C HIS A 129 10.23 -2.99 10.87
N ARG A 130 11.19 -2.28 11.45
CA ARG A 130 11.50 -2.30 12.89
C ARG A 130 10.48 -1.52 13.72
N ASP A 131 10.18 -0.29 13.29
CA ASP A 131 9.48 0.67 14.16
C ASP A 131 7.98 0.73 13.86
N LEU A 132 7.59 0.68 12.58
CA LEU A 132 6.19 0.85 12.20
C LEU A 132 5.44 -0.48 12.05
N ARG A 133 6.12 -1.57 11.71
CA ARG A 133 5.47 -2.88 11.58
C ARG A 133 4.76 -3.34 12.86
N PRO A 134 5.35 -3.28 14.07
CA PRO A 134 4.64 -3.64 15.29
C PRO A 134 3.40 -2.79 15.55
N ARG A 135 3.51 -1.49 15.37
CA ARG A 135 2.40 -0.54 15.51
C ARG A 135 1.29 -0.82 14.50
N LEU A 136 1.66 -1.14 13.26
CA LEU A 136 0.72 -1.48 12.20
C LEU A 136 -0.01 -2.79 12.50
N LEU A 137 0.69 -3.81 12.99
CA LEU A 137 0.07 -5.07 13.40
C LEU A 137 -0.97 -4.85 14.50
N ALA A 138 -0.66 -4.04 15.51
CA ALA A 138 -1.62 -3.70 16.58
C ALA A 138 -2.85 -2.95 16.02
N ALA A 139 -2.64 -1.98 15.12
CA ALA A 139 -3.73 -1.24 14.49
C ALA A 139 -4.61 -2.12 13.58
N ILE A 140 -4.03 -3.07 12.88
CA ILE A 140 -4.78 -4.04 12.06
C ILE A 140 -5.55 -5.01 12.95
N GLU A 141 -4.93 -5.52 14.01
CA GLU A 141 -5.58 -6.45 14.94
C GLU A 141 -6.81 -5.82 15.62
N SER A 142 -6.74 -4.54 15.97
CA SER A 142 -7.90 -3.83 16.53
C SER A 142 -9.09 -3.72 15.58
N ARG A 143 -8.92 -4.03 14.29
CA ARG A 143 -9.98 -4.05 13.25
C ARG A 143 -10.52 -5.43 12.93
N ARG A 144 -10.07 -6.47 13.61
CA ARG A 144 -10.45 -7.87 13.33
C ARG A 144 -11.97 -8.12 13.37
N MET A 145 -12.69 -7.38 14.19
CA MET A 145 -14.15 -7.51 14.31
C MET A 145 -14.93 -6.72 13.25
N THR A 146 -14.29 -5.74 12.60
CA THR A 146 -14.96 -4.81 11.66
C THR A 146 -14.50 -4.95 10.21
N ALA A 147 -13.37 -5.59 9.96
CA ALA A 147 -12.80 -5.75 8.63
C ALA A 147 -12.28 -7.17 8.41
N ARG A 148 -12.31 -7.61 7.14
CA ARG A 148 -11.63 -8.85 6.73
C ARG A 148 -10.13 -8.59 6.62
N ILE A 149 -9.30 -9.36 7.32
CA ILE A 149 -7.85 -9.16 7.33
C ILE A 149 -7.17 -10.28 6.56
N PHE A 150 -6.34 -9.89 5.57
CA PHE A 150 -5.47 -10.78 4.81
C PHE A 150 -4.02 -10.43 5.08
N HIS A 151 -3.29 -11.33 5.73
CA HIS A 151 -1.87 -11.18 6.02
C HIS A 151 -1.04 -11.98 5.01
N LEU A 152 -0.45 -11.28 4.02
CA LEU A 152 0.25 -11.89 2.89
C LEU A 152 1.77 -11.80 3.11
N ARG A 153 2.38 -12.94 3.46
CA ARG A 153 3.80 -13.04 3.81
C ARG A 153 4.69 -13.53 2.66
N SER A 154 4.10 -13.89 1.52
CA SER A 154 4.86 -14.40 0.37
C SER A 154 4.19 -14.08 -0.96
N PRO A 155 4.95 -14.05 -2.08
CA PRO A 155 4.37 -13.90 -3.42
C PRO A 155 3.39 -15.02 -3.78
N LYS A 156 3.59 -16.23 -3.23
CA LYS A 156 2.67 -17.36 -3.43
C LYS A 156 1.30 -17.03 -2.81
N GLN A 157 1.29 -16.51 -1.59
CA GLN A 157 0.06 -16.06 -0.92
C GLN A 157 -0.60 -14.89 -1.67
N MET A 158 0.17 -13.94 -2.19
CA MET A 158 -0.37 -12.85 -3.01
C MET A 158 -1.06 -13.36 -4.28
N ARG A 159 -0.44 -14.32 -4.98
CA ARG A 159 -1.04 -14.95 -6.16
C ARG A 159 -2.31 -15.71 -5.81
N ALA A 160 -2.27 -16.55 -4.77
CA ALA A 160 -3.44 -17.31 -4.30
C ALA A 160 -4.60 -16.37 -3.92
N PHE A 161 -4.30 -15.27 -3.22
CA PHE A 161 -5.30 -14.25 -2.89
C PHE A 161 -5.93 -13.64 -4.14
N LEU A 162 -5.12 -13.25 -5.15
CA LEU A 162 -5.64 -12.69 -6.40
C LEU A 162 -6.51 -13.68 -7.17
N THR A 163 -6.10 -14.95 -7.26
CA THR A 163 -6.92 -16.00 -7.92
C THR A 163 -8.27 -16.16 -7.20
N ALA A 164 -8.28 -16.25 -5.88
CA ALA A 164 -9.51 -16.34 -5.11
C ALA A 164 -10.41 -15.09 -5.28
N ALA A 165 -9.80 -13.89 -5.27
CA ALA A 165 -10.53 -12.65 -5.47
C ALA A 165 -11.14 -12.53 -6.89
N SER A 166 -10.50 -13.07 -7.92
CA SER A 166 -11.03 -13.09 -9.29
C SER A 166 -12.24 -14.03 -9.41
N LEU A 167 -12.19 -15.21 -8.79
CA LEU A 167 -13.27 -16.19 -8.85
C LEU A 167 -14.57 -15.70 -8.19
N THR A 168 -14.46 -14.94 -7.11
CA THR A 168 -15.66 -14.39 -6.41
C THR A 168 -16.25 -13.15 -7.09
N ALA A 169 -15.69 -12.67 -8.19
CA ALA A 169 -16.24 -11.56 -8.99
C ALA A 169 -17.21 -12.05 -10.08
N THR A 170 -17.16 -13.35 -10.42
CA THR A 170 -17.91 -13.96 -11.54
C THR A 170 -19.18 -14.67 -11.03
N ALA A 171 -19.40 -14.73 -9.73
CA ALA A 171 -20.57 -15.29 -9.07
C ALA A 171 -21.46 -14.16 -8.52
#